data_331468249d3a8dcf692214d1e30c528d
#
_entry.id   331468249d3a8dcf692214d1e30c528d
#
_cell.length_a   1.000
_cell.length_b   1.000
_cell.length_c   1.000
_cell.angle_alpha   90.00
_cell.angle_beta   90.00
_cell.angle_gamma   90.00
#
_symmetry.space_group_name_H-M   'P 1'
#
loop_
_entity.id
_entity.type
_entity.pdbx_description
1 polymer ?
#
loop_
_entity_poly.entity_id
_entity_poly.type
_entity_poly.pdbx_seq_one_letter_code
_entity_poly.pdbx_strand_id
1 'polypeptide(L)'
;MERVIDCFLPYIDAEQTLRTVEALLAEKEIANVCLLATKANAEPIEGCSMLVVEDFTSTATVKAIAAHAQSEFTLVYSKHEMLLFGYKALQRMVIVARDIDAGMVYADHYTYADGELQKSPVIDYQEGSLRDDFDFGSVILYNTEKLKEATSRMTANYKAAGNYDLRLKLSQKYAIEHIPEYLYTDVVCDTRASGERIYDYCDPKNNASQKEMEEACTEHLKVVGAYLEPIDFEDVDFDSEKFDVECTVVIPVLNRVRVIRDAIKSVLSQEAPFKYNLIIVDNHSTDGTTEAIDEFAADERLVHIIPDRNDLGIGGCWNLAINDPRCGKFAIGLDSDDVYATPHTLEKMVAQFYKENAAMVCGTYVVTDVNLKEMAPGVIDHHEWTPDNGRNNLFHVNGVGGPRAFYTPIYRATNIPNTNYGEDYAMGLAITRNYRMGRVYEVMTCARRWDDNTDANLDIFKENANNLYKDRIRTWELKARINKNKNSNKQ
;
A
#
# COMPACT_ATOMS: atom_id res chain seq x y z
N MET A 1 -22.94 -26.82 22.65
CA MET A 1 -22.45 -25.44 22.50
C MET A 1 -23.64 -24.61 22.00
N GLU A 2 -23.78 -23.40 22.45
CA GLU A 2 -24.86 -22.52 22.03
C GLU A 2 -24.67 -22.06 20.60
N ARG A 3 -25.75 -21.93 19.86
CA ARG A 3 -25.76 -21.28 18.54
C ARG A 3 -25.64 -19.77 18.76
N VAL A 4 -24.47 -19.22 18.38
CA VAL A 4 -24.11 -17.86 18.77
C VAL A 4 -23.67 -16.97 17.58
N ILE A 5 -23.74 -17.51 16.36
CA ILE A 5 -23.29 -16.81 15.16
C ILE A 5 -24.44 -16.68 14.15
N ASP A 6 -24.69 -15.44 13.71
CA ASP A 6 -25.45 -15.16 12.50
C ASP A 6 -24.45 -14.98 11.35
N CYS A 7 -24.58 -15.77 10.29
CA CYS A 7 -23.69 -15.73 9.12
C CYS A 7 -24.35 -15.00 7.96
N PHE A 8 -23.58 -14.12 7.30
CA PHE A 8 -23.97 -13.38 6.10
C PHE A 8 -23.02 -13.67 4.95
N LEU A 9 -23.53 -13.97 3.77
CA LEU A 9 -22.72 -14.23 2.58
C LEU A 9 -23.43 -13.76 1.31
N PRO A 10 -22.68 -13.33 0.27
CA PRO A 10 -23.23 -12.98 -1.04
C PRO A 10 -23.94 -14.15 -1.70
N TYR A 11 -25.07 -13.87 -2.35
CA TYR A 11 -25.80 -14.83 -3.15
C TYR A 11 -25.72 -14.45 -4.65
N ILE A 12 -24.79 -15.06 -5.35
CA ILE A 12 -24.50 -14.79 -6.78
C ILE A 12 -24.81 -16.01 -7.61
N ASP A 13 -24.29 -17.17 -7.24
CA ASP A 13 -24.45 -18.45 -7.91
C ASP A 13 -25.08 -19.48 -6.98
N ALA A 14 -26.21 -20.06 -7.43
CA ALA A 14 -27.01 -20.96 -6.60
C ALA A 14 -26.26 -22.26 -6.23
N GLU A 15 -25.50 -22.83 -7.17
CA GLU A 15 -24.82 -24.12 -6.94
C GLU A 15 -23.65 -23.98 -5.95
N GLN A 16 -22.83 -22.95 -6.13
CA GLN A 16 -21.70 -22.69 -5.25
C GLN A 16 -22.15 -22.25 -3.87
N THR A 17 -23.14 -21.36 -3.78
CA THR A 17 -23.71 -20.88 -2.52
C THR A 17 -24.35 -22.04 -1.74
N LEU A 18 -25.01 -22.98 -2.41
CA LEU A 18 -25.63 -24.12 -1.73
C LEU A 18 -24.62 -24.97 -0.97
N ARG A 19 -23.46 -25.27 -1.56
CA ARG A 19 -22.38 -26.04 -0.89
C ARG A 19 -21.86 -25.31 0.35
N THR A 20 -21.67 -23.99 0.24
CA THR A 20 -21.25 -23.16 1.37
C THR A 20 -22.30 -23.12 2.48
N VAL A 21 -23.58 -22.99 2.12
CA VAL A 21 -24.70 -23.03 3.06
C VAL A 21 -24.77 -24.39 3.79
N GLU A 22 -24.64 -25.50 3.08
CA GLU A 22 -24.60 -26.84 3.68
C GLU A 22 -23.48 -26.97 4.71
N ALA A 23 -22.27 -26.48 4.37
CA ALA A 23 -21.13 -26.45 5.30
C ALA A 23 -21.41 -25.59 6.53
N LEU A 24 -21.98 -24.39 6.36
CA LEU A 24 -22.35 -23.49 7.45
C LEU A 24 -23.41 -24.09 8.36
N LEU A 25 -24.49 -24.65 7.80
CA LEU A 25 -25.58 -25.26 8.58
C LEU A 25 -25.16 -26.51 9.35
N ALA A 26 -24.07 -27.17 8.95
CA ALA A 26 -23.48 -28.30 9.67
C ALA A 26 -22.71 -27.86 10.92
N GLU A 27 -22.29 -26.58 11.02
CA GLU A 27 -21.58 -26.07 12.18
C GLU A 27 -22.52 -25.78 13.36
N LYS A 28 -22.09 -26.18 14.56
CA LYS A 28 -22.94 -26.09 15.77
C LYS A 28 -23.06 -24.67 16.30
N GLU A 29 -22.09 -23.83 15.99
CA GLU A 29 -22.00 -22.44 16.41
C GLU A 29 -22.94 -21.53 15.59
N ILE A 30 -23.35 -21.95 14.40
CA ILE A 30 -24.21 -21.17 13.50
C ILE A 30 -25.67 -21.22 13.99
N ALA A 31 -26.21 -20.03 14.27
CA ALA A 31 -27.61 -19.83 14.63
C ALA A 31 -28.48 -19.63 13.38
N ASN A 32 -28.05 -18.74 12.50
CA ASN A 32 -28.79 -18.38 11.29
C ASN A 32 -27.81 -18.17 10.14
N VAL A 33 -28.28 -18.47 8.91
CA VAL A 33 -27.58 -18.11 7.66
C VAL A 33 -28.47 -17.15 6.88
N CYS A 34 -27.94 -16.00 6.53
CA CYS A 34 -28.60 -14.96 5.76
C CYS A 34 -27.89 -14.70 4.44
N LEU A 35 -28.59 -14.88 3.35
CA LEU A 35 -28.10 -14.64 2.00
C LEU A 35 -28.28 -13.16 1.62
N LEU A 36 -27.19 -12.51 1.19
CA LEU A 36 -27.22 -11.15 0.66
C LEU A 36 -27.48 -11.22 -0.84
N ALA A 37 -28.69 -10.85 -1.27
CA ALA A 37 -29.12 -10.94 -2.66
C ALA A 37 -29.28 -9.54 -3.29
N THR A 38 -28.75 -9.34 -4.50
CA THR A 38 -28.95 -8.09 -5.25
C THR A 38 -30.26 -8.05 -6.06
N LYS A 39 -31.02 -9.14 -6.04
CA LYS A 39 -32.31 -9.27 -6.73
C LYS A 39 -33.39 -9.73 -5.74
N ALA A 40 -34.51 -9.03 -5.72
CA ALA A 40 -35.62 -9.35 -4.84
C ALA A 40 -36.31 -10.69 -5.15
N ASN A 41 -36.10 -11.23 -6.34
CA ASN A 41 -36.68 -12.50 -6.80
C ASN A 41 -35.64 -13.64 -6.88
N ALA A 42 -34.57 -13.55 -6.11
CA ALA A 42 -33.62 -14.65 -5.97
C ALA A 42 -34.30 -15.88 -5.38
N GLU A 43 -33.94 -17.07 -5.85
CA GLU A 43 -34.52 -18.32 -5.38
C GLU A 43 -34.10 -18.59 -3.91
N PRO A 44 -35.04 -18.90 -3.00
CA PRO A 44 -34.69 -19.17 -1.62
C PRO A 44 -33.93 -20.50 -1.49
N ILE A 45 -32.93 -20.53 -0.59
CA ILE A 45 -32.26 -21.76 -0.19
C ILE A 45 -32.87 -22.20 1.17
N GLU A 46 -33.21 -23.48 1.30
CA GLU A 46 -33.79 -24.04 2.52
C GLU A 46 -32.85 -23.83 3.72
N GLY A 47 -33.38 -23.39 4.84
CA GLY A 47 -32.63 -23.12 6.08
C GLY A 47 -31.98 -21.73 6.11
N CYS A 48 -32.13 -20.91 5.07
CA CYS A 48 -31.57 -19.55 5.00
C CYS A 48 -32.67 -18.48 5.04
N SER A 49 -32.33 -17.34 5.63
CA SER A 49 -33.04 -16.08 5.42
C SER A 49 -32.38 -15.31 4.23
N MET A 50 -33.08 -14.29 3.75
CA MET A 50 -32.60 -13.47 2.65
C MET A 50 -32.71 -11.98 2.99
N LEU A 51 -31.64 -11.25 2.72
CA LEU A 51 -31.59 -9.80 2.83
C LEU A 51 -31.29 -9.21 1.45
N VAL A 52 -32.22 -8.41 0.93
CA VAL A 52 -32.02 -7.74 -0.37
C VAL A 52 -31.18 -6.50 -0.16
N VAL A 53 -30.08 -6.40 -0.91
CA VAL A 53 -29.10 -5.30 -0.88
C VAL A 53 -28.85 -4.78 -2.29
N GLU A 54 -28.33 -3.57 -2.42
CA GLU A 54 -27.98 -3.02 -3.76
C GLU A 54 -26.62 -3.55 -4.24
N ASP A 55 -25.71 -3.76 -3.30
CA ASP A 55 -24.34 -4.26 -3.50
C ASP A 55 -23.84 -4.95 -2.23
N PHE A 56 -22.56 -5.40 -2.21
CA PHE A 56 -21.99 -6.11 -1.07
C PHE A 56 -20.98 -5.28 -0.23
N THR A 57 -20.69 -4.06 -0.65
CA THR A 57 -19.58 -3.25 -0.09
C THR A 57 -20.01 -1.93 0.51
N SER A 58 -21.23 -1.47 0.21
CA SER A 58 -21.71 -0.15 0.62
C SER A 58 -22.00 -0.02 2.13
N THR A 59 -21.99 1.22 2.59
CA THR A 59 -22.44 1.59 3.94
C THR A 59 -23.84 1.09 4.22
N ALA A 60 -24.75 1.13 3.24
CA ALA A 60 -26.14 0.66 3.39
C ALA A 60 -26.17 -0.84 3.68
N THR A 61 -25.41 -1.66 2.96
CA THR A 61 -25.31 -3.10 3.18
C THR A 61 -24.72 -3.45 4.54
N VAL A 62 -23.62 -2.79 4.93
CA VAL A 62 -22.99 -2.98 6.24
C VAL A 62 -23.97 -2.68 7.39
N LYS A 63 -24.71 -1.58 7.30
CA LYS A 63 -25.76 -1.22 8.28
C LYS A 63 -26.92 -2.20 8.28
N ALA A 64 -27.33 -2.70 7.12
CA ALA A 64 -28.39 -3.70 7.00
C ALA A 64 -27.99 -5.03 7.65
N ILE A 65 -26.76 -5.50 7.46
CA ILE A 65 -26.19 -6.67 8.14
C ILE A 65 -26.25 -6.45 9.67
N ALA A 66 -25.70 -5.33 10.16
CA ALA A 66 -25.67 -5.01 11.58
C ALA A 66 -27.09 -4.95 12.20
N ALA A 67 -28.06 -4.39 11.49
CA ALA A 67 -29.44 -4.32 11.93
C ALA A 67 -30.14 -5.69 11.95
N HIS A 68 -29.78 -6.58 11.02
CA HIS A 68 -30.39 -7.91 10.90
C HIS A 68 -29.81 -8.92 11.90
N ALA A 69 -28.56 -8.78 12.29
CA ALA A 69 -27.85 -9.66 13.20
C ALA A 69 -28.47 -9.61 14.61
N GLN A 70 -28.73 -10.81 15.21
CA GLN A 70 -29.34 -10.97 16.53
C GLN A 70 -28.48 -11.77 17.49
N SER A 71 -27.62 -12.66 16.97
CA SER A 71 -26.71 -13.50 17.73
C SER A 71 -25.56 -12.70 18.34
N GLU A 72 -24.83 -13.29 19.29
CA GLU A 72 -23.67 -12.66 19.94
C GLU A 72 -22.58 -12.24 18.94
N PHE A 73 -22.39 -13.06 17.89
CA PHE A 73 -21.42 -12.81 16.84
C PHE A 73 -22.08 -12.74 15.47
N THR A 74 -21.49 -11.93 14.61
CA THR A 74 -21.82 -11.80 13.19
C THR A 74 -20.64 -12.25 12.36
N LEU A 75 -20.79 -13.33 11.61
CA LEU A 75 -19.82 -13.80 10.65
C LEU A 75 -20.17 -13.25 9.27
N VAL A 76 -19.21 -12.64 8.60
CA VAL A 76 -19.35 -12.22 7.21
C VAL A 76 -18.35 -13.02 6.39
N TYR A 77 -18.87 -13.77 5.40
CA TYR A 77 -18.09 -14.38 4.34
C TYR A 77 -18.16 -13.50 3.11
N SER A 78 -17.02 -13.01 2.64
CA SER A 78 -16.97 -11.98 1.57
C SER A 78 -17.06 -12.53 0.16
N LYS A 79 -16.95 -13.86 -0.01
CA LYS A 79 -17.03 -14.58 -1.29
C LYS A 79 -18.34 -15.36 -1.38
N HIS A 80 -18.62 -15.93 -2.55
CA HIS A 80 -19.80 -16.81 -2.77
C HIS A 80 -19.40 -18.23 -3.16
N GLU A 81 -18.14 -18.46 -3.44
CA GLU A 81 -17.56 -19.77 -3.76
C GLU A 81 -17.51 -20.66 -2.51
N MET A 82 -17.03 -21.88 -2.71
CA MET A 82 -16.94 -22.90 -1.67
C MET A 82 -16.15 -22.39 -0.44
N LEU A 83 -16.75 -22.57 0.74
CA LEU A 83 -16.13 -22.36 2.04
C LEU A 83 -16.18 -23.67 2.85
N LEU A 84 -15.05 -24.09 3.40
CA LEU A 84 -14.95 -25.24 4.30
C LEU A 84 -14.24 -24.82 5.59
N PHE A 85 -14.83 -25.12 6.75
CA PHE A 85 -14.16 -24.87 8.03
C PHE A 85 -13.25 -26.03 8.45
N GLY A 86 -12.13 -25.67 9.07
CA GLY A 86 -11.26 -26.61 9.76
C GLY A 86 -11.88 -27.14 11.06
N TYR A 87 -11.24 -28.11 11.68
CA TYR A 87 -11.73 -28.71 12.92
C TYR A 87 -11.90 -27.68 14.03
N LYS A 88 -13.14 -27.48 14.48
CA LYS A 88 -13.53 -26.52 15.51
C LYS A 88 -13.13 -25.06 15.23
N ALA A 89 -13.04 -24.67 13.98
CA ALA A 89 -12.58 -23.36 13.57
C ALA A 89 -13.45 -22.22 14.12
N LEU A 90 -14.76 -22.31 13.94
CA LEU A 90 -15.68 -21.28 14.46
C LEU A 90 -15.66 -21.20 16.00
N GLN A 91 -15.55 -22.37 16.67
CA GLN A 91 -15.38 -22.40 18.12
C GLN A 91 -14.13 -21.66 18.55
N ARG A 92 -13.00 -21.86 17.83
CA ARG A 92 -11.73 -21.18 18.09
C ARG A 92 -11.85 -19.66 17.94
N MET A 93 -12.46 -19.20 16.85
CA MET A 93 -12.69 -17.76 16.61
C MET A 93 -13.55 -17.12 17.70
N VAL A 94 -14.65 -17.79 18.11
CA VAL A 94 -15.54 -17.32 19.18
C VAL A 94 -14.82 -17.22 20.52
N ILE A 95 -14.02 -18.23 20.89
CA ILE A 95 -13.27 -18.24 22.14
C ILE A 95 -12.29 -17.06 22.17
N VAL A 96 -11.48 -16.88 21.11
CA VAL A 96 -10.53 -15.75 21.05
C VAL A 96 -11.28 -14.42 21.15
N ALA A 97 -12.35 -14.24 20.37
CA ALA A 97 -13.13 -13.00 20.37
C ALA A 97 -13.68 -12.65 21.76
N ARG A 98 -14.14 -13.66 22.53
CA ARG A 98 -14.63 -13.49 23.91
C ARG A 98 -13.50 -13.19 24.89
N ASP A 99 -12.41 -13.97 24.84
CA ASP A 99 -11.33 -13.90 25.83
C ASP A 99 -10.62 -12.53 25.84
N ILE A 100 -10.49 -11.90 24.67
CA ILE A 100 -9.84 -10.57 24.55
C ILE A 100 -10.84 -9.44 24.34
N ASP A 101 -12.14 -9.72 24.39
CA ASP A 101 -13.19 -8.74 24.11
C ASP A 101 -12.97 -8.01 22.76
N ALA A 102 -12.65 -8.76 21.70
CA ALA A 102 -12.38 -8.22 20.38
C ALA A 102 -13.64 -7.61 19.73
N GLY A 103 -13.43 -6.58 18.89
CA GLY A 103 -14.49 -6.08 17.99
C GLY A 103 -14.62 -6.92 16.73
N MET A 104 -13.49 -7.46 16.30
CA MET A 104 -13.35 -8.23 15.06
C MET A 104 -12.21 -9.23 15.20
N VAL A 105 -12.39 -10.44 14.70
CA VAL A 105 -11.33 -11.44 14.55
C VAL A 105 -11.32 -12.01 13.14
N TYR A 106 -10.14 -12.37 12.64
CA TYR A 106 -9.91 -12.99 11.35
C TYR A 106 -8.74 -13.98 11.47
N ALA A 107 -8.50 -14.82 10.45
CA ALA A 107 -7.54 -15.89 10.59
C ALA A 107 -6.82 -16.22 9.29
N ASP A 108 -5.68 -16.90 9.40
CA ASP A 108 -5.04 -17.57 8.27
C ASP A 108 -5.98 -18.63 7.67
N HIS A 109 -5.80 -18.89 6.39
CA HIS A 109 -6.63 -19.86 5.69
C HIS A 109 -5.84 -20.66 4.66
N TYR A 110 -6.47 -21.68 4.15
CA TYR A 110 -6.04 -22.35 2.94
C TYR A 110 -6.86 -21.85 1.76
N THR A 111 -6.24 -21.81 0.61
CA THR A 111 -6.88 -21.44 -0.64
C THR A 111 -6.78 -22.58 -1.63
N TYR A 112 -7.89 -22.91 -2.28
CA TYR A 112 -7.91 -23.90 -3.34
C TYR A 112 -7.68 -23.19 -4.69
N ALA A 113 -6.57 -23.51 -5.35
CA ALA A 113 -6.17 -22.94 -6.64
C ALA A 113 -5.63 -24.05 -7.54
N ASP A 114 -6.06 -24.09 -8.79
CA ASP A 114 -5.59 -25.03 -9.83
C ASP A 114 -5.60 -26.52 -9.41
N GLY A 115 -6.53 -26.89 -8.52
CA GLY A 115 -6.65 -28.25 -8.01
C GLY A 115 -5.74 -28.56 -6.82
N GLU A 116 -4.98 -27.61 -6.29
CA GLU A 116 -4.09 -27.75 -5.15
C GLU A 116 -4.49 -26.89 -3.97
N LEU A 117 -4.20 -27.36 -2.77
CA LEU A 117 -4.41 -26.63 -1.52
C LEU A 117 -3.15 -25.86 -1.18
N GLN A 118 -3.27 -24.54 -1.10
CA GLN A 118 -2.16 -23.62 -0.79
C GLN A 118 -2.39 -22.92 0.54
N LYS A 119 -1.31 -22.57 1.25
CA LYS A 119 -1.37 -21.74 2.45
C LYS A 119 -1.53 -20.28 2.06
N SER A 120 -2.51 -19.61 2.64
CA SER A 120 -2.78 -18.18 2.48
C SER A 120 -2.77 -17.51 3.86
N PRO A 121 -1.58 -17.27 4.45
CA PRO A 121 -1.48 -16.51 5.68
C PRO A 121 -1.84 -15.05 5.44
N VAL A 122 -2.45 -14.43 6.43
CA VAL A 122 -2.67 -12.98 6.47
C VAL A 122 -1.72 -12.33 7.49
N ILE A 123 -1.83 -11.01 7.72
CA ILE A 123 -0.92 -10.28 8.60
C ILE A 123 -1.66 -9.63 9.78
N ASP A 124 -0.92 -9.34 10.86
CA ASP A 124 -1.44 -8.65 12.01
C ASP A 124 -1.89 -7.23 11.67
N TYR A 125 -3.10 -6.87 12.09
CA TYR A 125 -3.61 -5.50 11.98
C TYR A 125 -2.89 -4.59 12.97
N GLN A 126 -2.47 -3.42 12.50
CA GLN A 126 -1.82 -2.38 13.30
C GLN A 126 -2.63 -1.08 13.22
N GLU A 127 -2.42 -0.15 14.16
CA GLU A 127 -3.06 1.18 14.12
C GLU A 127 -2.84 1.91 12.79
N GLY A 128 -1.72 1.66 12.12
CA GLY A 128 -1.36 2.22 10.82
C GLY A 128 -1.73 1.34 9.62
N SER A 129 -2.42 0.21 9.80
CA SER A 129 -2.91 -0.62 8.69
C SER A 129 -4.09 0.05 7.99
N LEU A 130 -3.86 1.26 7.47
CA LEU A 130 -4.89 2.12 6.88
C LEU A 130 -5.01 1.97 5.37
N ARG A 131 -4.14 1.18 4.72
CA ARG A 131 -4.26 0.93 3.28
C ARG A 131 -5.58 0.24 2.96
N ASP A 132 -6.20 0.59 1.86
CA ASP A 132 -7.52 0.08 1.44
C ASP A 132 -7.50 -1.40 1.06
N ASP A 133 -6.36 -1.90 0.58
CA ASP A 133 -6.12 -3.28 0.13
C ASP A 133 -5.65 -4.23 1.26
N PHE A 134 -5.88 -3.88 2.55
CA PHE A 134 -5.53 -4.78 3.66
C PHE A 134 -6.36 -6.07 3.62
N ASP A 135 -5.66 -7.20 3.53
CA ASP A 135 -6.30 -8.51 3.44
C ASP A 135 -6.59 -9.11 4.84
N PHE A 136 -7.86 -9.33 5.12
CA PHE A 136 -8.35 -10.04 6.31
C PHE A 136 -8.71 -11.50 6.04
N GLY A 137 -8.46 -11.98 4.82
CA GLY A 137 -9.09 -13.20 4.32
C GLY A 137 -10.57 -13.02 4.02
N SER A 138 -11.25 -14.12 3.73
CA SER A 138 -12.65 -14.08 3.30
C SER A 138 -13.67 -14.29 4.43
N VAL A 139 -13.23 -14.72 5.62
CA VAL A 139 -14.07 -14.97 6.80
C VAL A 139 -13.73 -14.01 7.92
N ILE A 140 -14.67 -13.16 8.29
CA ILE A 140 -14.52 -12.18 9.35
C ILE A 140 -15.61 -12.40 10.40
N LEU A 141 -15.24 -12.50 11.68
CA LEU A 141 -16.16 -12.60 12.80
C LEU A 141 -16.16 -11.32 13.61
N TYR A 142 -17.31 -10.68 13.72
CA TYR A 142 -17.54 -9.48 14.52
C TYR A 142 -18.28 -9.81 15.81
N ASN A 143 -17.95 -9.10 16.89
CA ASN A 143 -18.88 -8.99 18.03
C ASN A 143 -20.07 -8.12 17.58
N THR A 144 -21.29 -8.66 17.67
CA THR A 144 -22.49 -8.02 17.09
C THR A 144 -22.82 -6.67 17.73
N GLU A 145 -22.65 -6.53 19.05
CA GLU A 145 -22.90 -5.24 19.74
C GLU A 145 -21.91 -4.18 19.29
N LYS A 146 -20.64 -4.55 19.16
CA LYS A 146 -19.57 -3.64 18.70
C LYS A 146 -19.73 -3.28 17.22
N LEU A 147 -20.18 -4.23 16.40
CA LEU A 147 -20.55 -3.99 15.00
C LEU A 147 -21.68 -2.95 14.92
N LYS A 148 -22.76 -3.13 15.70
CA LYS A 148 -23.88 -2.18 15.77
C LYS A 148 -23.45 -0.80 16.25
N GLU A 149 -22.58 -0.73 17.25
CA GLU A 149 -22.02 0.52 17.73
C GLU A 149 -21.17 1.22 16.67
N ALA A 150 -20.27 0.49 16.00
CA ALA A 150 -19.43 1.02 14.95
C ALA A 150 -20.27 1.54 13.76
N THR A 151 -21.25 0.78 13.30
CA THR A 151 -22.16 1.19 12.21
C THR A 151 -23.01 2.40 12.57
N SER A 152 -23.33 2.64 13.84
CA SER A 152 -24.04 3.84 14.30
C SER A 152 -23.22 5.13 14.13
N ARG A 153 -21.88 5.00 14.07
CA ARG A 153 -20.92 6.13 13.84
C ARG A 153 -20.61 6.36 12.37
N MET A 154 -21.04 5.50 11.47
CA MET A 154 -20.86 5.66 10.02
C MET A 154 -21.84 6.71 9.50
N THR A 155 -21.40 7.93 9.30
CA THR A 155 -22.24 9.07 8.87
C THR A 155 -22.29 9.23 7.35
N ALA A 156 -21.24 8.83 6.64
CA ALA A 156 -21.20 8.85 5.19
C ALA A 156 -21.95 7.66 4.57
N ASN A 157 -22.37 7.82 3.32
CA ASN A 157 -23.07 6.78 2.57
C ASN A 157 -22.22 6.37 1.36
N TYR A 158 -21.19 5.59 1.61
CA TYR A 158 -20.28 5.08 0.59
C TYR A 158 -20.88 3.91 -0.19
N LYS A 159 -20.58 3.82 -1.48
CA LYS A 159 -20.94 2.69 -2.32
C LYS A 159 -19.89 1.57 -2.28
N ALA A 160 -18.60 1.95 -2.25
CA ALA A 160 -17.48 1.01 -2.24
C ALA A 160 -16.75 0.92 -0.90
N ALA A 161 -16.68 2.03 -0.14
CA ALA A 161 -15.88 2.13 1.08
C ALA A 161 -16.63 1.74 2.37
N GLY A 162 -17.81 1.11 2.32
CA GLY A 162 -18.58 0.77 3.53
C GLY A 162 -17.84 -0.19 4.46
N ASN A 163 -17.26 -1.27 3.94
CA ASN A 163 -16.47 -2.22 4.74
C ASN A 163 -15.17 -1.57 5.27
N TYR A 164 -14.56 -0.70 4.47
CA TYR A 164 -13.36 0.05 4.86
C TYR A 164 -13.66 1.01 6.01
N ASP A 165 -14.72 1.82 5.90
CA ASP A 165 -15.15 2.74 6.97
C ASP A 165 -15.53 1.97 8.25
N LEU A 166 -16.24 0.82 8.12
CA LEU A 166 -16.58 -0.03 9.28
C LEU A 166 -15.33 -0.44 10.06
N ARG A 167 -14.31 -0.99 9.38
CA ARG A 167 -13.08 -1.42 10.07
C ARG A 167 -12.36 -0.25 10.74
N LEU A 168 -12.33 0.93 10.10
CA LEU A 168 -11.75 2.14 10.70
C LEU A 168 -12.54 2.57 11.94
N LYS A 169 -13.87 2.53 11.91
CA LYS A 169 -14.71 2.82 13.09
C LYS A 169 -14.50 1.79 14.21
N LEU A 170 -14.35 0.52 13.88
CA LEU A 170 -14.04 -0.53 14.88
C LEU A 170 -12.68 -0.29 15.53
N SER A 171 -11.63 -0.07 14.73
CA SER A 171 -10.25 0.10 15.21
C SER A 171 -10.04 1.30 16.14
N GLN A 172 -10.95 2.30 16.10
CA GLN A 172 -10.91 3.45 17.01
C GLN A 172 -11.22 3.09 18.47
N LYS A 173 -11.89 1.97 18.72
CA LYS A 173 -12.37 1.60 20.07
C LYS A 173 -12.09 0.17 20.47
N TYR A 174 -11.99 -0.74 19.51
CA TYR A 174 -11.97 -2.18 19.76
C TYR A 174 -10.77 -2.83 19.09
N ALA A 175 -10.30 -3.93 19.66
CA ALA A 175 -9.27 -4.76 19.08
C ALA A 175 -9.77 -5.41 17.77
N ILE A 176 -8.93 -5.39 16.75
CA ILE A 176 -9.01 -6.18 15.52
C ILE A 176 -7.89 -7.20 15.62
N GLU A 177 -8.22 -8.48 15.79
CA GLU A 177 -7.26 -9.51 16.14
C GLU A 177 -7.10 -10.55 15.05
N HIS A 178 -5.85 -10.85 14.72
CA HIS A 178 -5.44 -11.92 13.83
C HIS A 178 -5.21 -13.22 14.62
N ILE A 179 -5.81 -14.30 14.16
CA ILE A 179 -5.54 -15.64 14.66
C ILE A 179 -4.62 -16.34 13.66
N PRO A 180 -3.31 -16.50 13.95
CA PRO A 180 -2.34 -17.08 13.02
C PRO A 180 -2.48 -18.61 12.94
N GLU A 181 -3.70 -19.07 12.72
CA GLU A 181 -4.11 -20.47 12.59
C GLU A 181 -4.91 -20.62 11.30
N TYR A 182 -4.63 -21.69 10.52
CA TYR A 182 -5.35 -21.98 9.27
C TYR A 182 -6.72 -22.59 9.59
N LEU A 183 -7.73 -21.74 9.73
CA LEU A 183 -9.03 -22.12 10.26
C LEU A 183 -10.07 -22.52 9.22
N TYR A 184 -9.87 -22.12 7.95
CA TYR A 184 -10.82 -22.44 6.88
C TYR A 184 -10.11 -22.60 5.52
N THR A 185 -10.87 -23.07 4.55
CA THR A 185 -10.44 -23.16 3.14
C THR A 185 -11.45 -22.46 2.26
N ASP A 186 -10.97 -21.62 1.36
CA ASP A 186 -11.79 -20.98 0.31
C ASP A 186 -11.18 -21.21 -1.09
N VAL A 187 -11.72 -20.53 -2.11
CA VAL A 187 -11.27 -20.60 -3.50
C VAL A 187 -10.64 -19.27 -3.92
N VAL A 188 -9.55 -19.33 -4.69
CA VAL A 188 -8.94 -18.12 -5.29
C VAL A 188 -9.87 -17.50 -6.32
N CYS A 189 -10.16 -16.21 -6.19
CA CYS A 189 -10.96 -15.45 -7.15
C CYS A 189 -10.10 -14.50 -8.01
N ASP A 190 -9.02 -13.98 -7.45
CA ASP A 190 -8.07 -13.12 -8.19
C ASP A 190 -6.74 -13.88 -8.38
N THR A 191 -6.47 -14.28 -9.61
CA THR A 191 -5.27 -15.03 -10.01
C THR A 191 -4.15 -14.15 -10.57
N ARG A 192 -4.33 -12.80 -10.56
CA ARG A 192 -3.31 -11.87 -11.03
C ARG A 192 -2.06 -11.90 -10.15
N ALA A 193 -0.88 -11.70 -10.78
CA ALA A 193 0.38 -11.56 -10.06
C ALA A 193 0.41 -10.32 -9.15
N SER A 194 1.21 -10.34 -8.09
CA SER A 194 1.38 -9.20 -7.18
C SER A 194 1.81 -7.93 -7.90
N GLY A 195 2.69 -8.04 -8.89
CA GLY A 195 3.15 -6.92 -9.72
C GLY A 195 2.09 -6.30 -10.65
N GLU A 196 0.95 -6.96 -10.85
CA GLU A 196 -0.21 -6.41 -11.56
C GLU A 196 -1.18 -5.72 -10.59
N ARG A 197 -1.43 -6.34 -9.42
CA ARG A 197 -2.35 -5.81 -8.39
C ARG A 197 -1.86 -4.52 -7.75
N ILE A 198 -0.55 -4.31 -7.71
CA ILE A 198 0.07 -3.11 -7.11
C ILE A 198 -0.41 -1.79 -7.73
N TYR A 199 -0.98 -1.81 -8.93
CA TYR A 199 -1.49 -0.63 -9.63
C TYR A 199 -3.00 -0.38 -9.43
N ASP A 200 -3.72 -1.24 -8.71
CA ASP A 200 -5.18 -1.12 -8.57
C ASP A 200 -5.61 0.22 -7.95
N TYR A 201 -4.84 0.76 -7.00
CA TYR A 201 -5.14 2.03 -6.33
C TYR A 201 -5.03 3.25 -7.26
N CYS A 202 -4.25 3.19 -8.33
CA CYS A 202 -4.08 4.28 -9.29
C CYS A 202 -4.74 4.00 -10.66
N ASP A 203 -5.45 2.88 -10.82
CA ASP A 203 -6.22 2.58 -12.03
C ASP A 203 -7.42 3.54 -12.14
N PRO A 204 -7.56 4.29 -13.26
CA PRO A 204 -8.66 5.24 -13.45
C PRO A 204 -10.06 4.66 -13.25
N LYS A 205 -10.27 3.36 -13.51
CA LYS A 205 -11.56 2.68 -13.28
C LYS A 205 -11.95 2.66 -11.80
N ASN A 206 -10.96 2.73 -10.90
CA ASN A 206 -11.14 2.70 -9.45
C ASN A 206 -11.23 4.10 -8.82
N ASN A 207 -11.11 5.19 -9.57
CA ASN A 207 -11.07 6.55 -9.04
C ASN A 207 -12.25 6.89 -8.12
N ALA A 208 -13.46 6.41 -8.42
CA ALA A 208 -14.63 6.70 -7.60
C ALA A 208 -14.54 6.01 -6.23
N SER A 209 -14.13 4.73 -6.19
CA SER A 209 -13.92 3.98 -4.95
C SER A 209 -12.73 4.53 -4.17
N GLN A 210 -11.65 4.91 -4.84
CA GLN A 210 -10.47 5.50 -4.20
C GLN A 210 -10.78 6.84 -3.50
N LYS A 211 -11.66 7.67 -4.06
CA LYS A 211 -12.12 8.89 -3.38
C LYS A 211 -12.90 8.61 -2.10
N GLU A 212 -13.78 7.61 -2.13
CA GLU A 212 -14.51 7.20 -0.93
C GLU A 212 -13.56 6.66 0.15
N MET A 213 -12.52 5.87 -0.24
CA MET A 213 -11.50 5.38 0.68
C MET A 213 -10.68 6.54 1.28
N GLU A 214 -10.28 7.51 0.46
CA GLU A 214 -9.60 8.72 0.91
C GLU A 214 -10.43 9.51 1.94
N GLU A 215 -11.72 9.70 1.66
CA GLU A 215 -12.63 10.40 2.58
C GLU A 215 -12.75 9.66 3.92
N ALA A 216 -12.97 8.34 3.90
CA ALA A 216 -13.08 7.52 5.10
C ALA A 216 -11.77 7.53 5.91
N CYS A 217 -10.61 7.40 5.24
CA CYS A 217 -9.31 7.49 5.89
C CYS A 217 -9.07 8.87 6.51
N THR A 218 -9.40 9.93 5.78
CA THR A 218 -9.27 11.33 6.27
C THR A 218 -10.10 11.57 7.53
N GLU A 219 -11.36 11.09 7.55
CA GLU A 219 -12.20 11.16 8.76
C GLU A 219 -11.59 10.37 9.92
N HIS A 220 -11.05 9.18 9.65
CA HIS A 220 -10.35 8.40 10.67
C HIS A 220 -9.15 9.19 11.23
N LEU A 221 -8.30 9.77 10.39
CA LEU A 221 -7.14 10.56 10.81
C LEU A 221 -7.54 11.76 11.69
N LYS A 222 -8.67 12.43 11.39
CA LYS A 222 -9.22 13.49 12.23
C LYS A 222 -9.62 12.99 13.61
N VAL A 223 -10.33 11.87 13.67
CA VAL A 223 -10.79 11.26 14.94
C VAL A 223 -9.65 10.83 15.83
N VAL A 224 -8.60 10.21 15.27
CA VAL A 224 -7.42 9.76 16.05
C VAL A 224 -6.41 10.87 16.30
N GLY A 225 -6.62 12.08 15.74
CA GLY A 225 -5.76 13.25 15.96
C GLY A 225 -4.47 13.25 15.13
N ALA A 226 -4.45 12.52 14.01
CA ALA A 226 -3.29 12.44 13.10
C ALA A 226 -3.45 13.27 11.82
N TYR A 227 -4.61 13.87 11.61
CA TYR A 227 -4.87 14.73 10.45
C TYR A 227 -3.96 15.96 10.47
N LEU A 228 -3.40 16.32 9.34
CA LEU A 228 -2.61 17.53 9.13
C LEU A 228 -3.29 18.40 8.07
N GLU A 229 -3.41 19.70 8.38
CA GLU A 229 -4.00 20.66 7.44
C GLU A 229 -3.18 20.69 6.13
N PRO A 230 -3.84 20.63 4.95
CA PRO A 230 -3.16 20.55 3.65
C PRO A 230 -2.26 21.75 3.31
N ILE A 231 -2.48 22.88 3.94
CA ILE A 231 -1.77 24.14 3.68
C ILE A 231 -0.69 24.48 4.72
N ASP A 232 -0.63 23.72 5.80
CA ASP A 232 0.30 23.97 6.92
C ASP A 232 1.61 23.25 6.70
N PHE A 233 2.52 23.87 5.95
CA PHE A 233 3.85 23.36 5.64
C PHE A 233 4.94 24.35 6.10
N GLU A 234 6.07 23.81 6.47
CA GLU A 234 7.29 24.56 6.70
C GLU A 234 7.92 24.94 5.34
N ASP A 235 8.42 26.16 5.22
CA ASP A 235 9.14 26.57 4.03
C ASP A 235 10.54 25.97 4.00
N VAL A 236 11.01 25.62 2.79
CA VAL A 236 12.35 25.09 2.56
C VAL A 236 13.30 26.26 2.24
N ASP A 237 14.37 26.39 3.03
CA ASP A 237 15.48 27.32 2.72
C ASP A 237 16.50 26.59 1.84
N PHE A 238 16.43 26.84 0.53
CA PHE A 238 17.35 26.26 -0.46
C PHE A 238 18.76 26.86 -0.42
N ASP A 239 18.99 27.91 0.32
CA ASP A 239 20.29 28.55 0.48
C ASP A 239 20.98 28.22 1.81
N SER A 240 20.37 27.34 2.60
CA SER A 240 20.91 26.91 3.93
C SER A 240 22.28 26.25 3.85
N GLU A 241 22.61 25.59 2.73
CA GLU A 241 23.87 24.92 2.47
C GLU A 241 24.38 25.22 1.04
N LYS A 242 25.72 25.15 0.86
CA LYS A 242 26.35 25.31 -0.46
C LYS A 242 26.72 23.97 -1.05
N PHE A 243 26.48 23.81 -2.34
CA PHE A 243 26.75 22.61 -3.11
C PHE A 243 27.57 22.94 -4.37
N ASP A 244 28.48 22.03 -4.75
CA ASP A 244 29.29 22.18 -5.97
C ASP A 244 28.49 21.90 -7.24
N VAL A 245 27.44 21.07 -7.13
CA VAL A 245 26.50 20.73 -8.20
C VAL A 245 25.07 20.94 -7.72
N GLU A 246 24.21 21.33 -8.65
CA GLU A 246 22.78 21.56 -8.35
C GLU A 246 22.05 20.24 -8.12
N CYS A 247 22.37 19.22 -8.90
CA CYS A 247 21.65 17.95 -8.89
C CYS A 247 22.60 16.76 -8.92
N THR A 248 22.29 15.73 -8.16
CA THR A 248 22.89 14.40 -8.26
C THR A 248 21.84 13.39 -8.65
N VAL A 249 22.10 12.57 -9.66
CA VAL A 249 21.32 11.35 -9.90
C VAL A 249 21.91 10.24 -9.05
N VAL A 250 21.07 9.49 -8.35
CA VAL A 250 21.46 8.36 -7.50
C VAL A 250 20.92 7.06 -8.10
N ILE A 251 21.80 6.11 -8.38
CA ILE A 251 21.47 4.77 -8.86
C ILE A 251 22.04 3.72 -7.88
N PRO A 252 21.23 3.15 -7.00
CA PRO A 252 21.60 1.90 -6.32
C PRO A 252 21.55 0.74 -7.31
N VAL A 253 22.56 -0.12 -7.31
CA VAL A 253 22.61 -1.25 -8.24
C VAL A 253 23.14 -2.52 -7.58
N LEU A 254 22.58 -3.66 -7.94
CA LEU A 254 23.07 -5.00 -7.64
C LEU A 254 22.69 -5.94 -8.79
N ASN A 255 23.71 -6.46 -9.51
CA ASN A 255 23.55 -7.46 -10.58
C ASN A 255 22.55 -7.03 -11.68
N ARG A 256 22.95 -6.01 -12.47
CA ARG A 256 22.14 -5.44 -13.57
C ARG A 256 22.93 -5.24 -14.84
N VAL A 257 23.89 -6.12 -15.14
CA VAL A 257 24.81 -5.99 -16.30
C VAL A 257 24.07 -5.79 -17.64
N ARG A 258 22.87 -6.36 -17.78
CA ARG A 258 22.08 -6.29 -19.02
C ARG A 258 21.52 -4.89 -19.32
N VAL A 259 21.25 -4.10 -18.29
CA VAL A 259 20.42 -2.89 -18.41
C VAL A 259 21.10 -1.63 -17.86
N ILE A 260 22.11 -1.73 -16.99
CA ILE A 260 22.75 -0.60 -16.32
C ILE A 260 23.36 0.41 -17.32
N ARG A 261 23.88 -0.05 -18.46
CA ARG A 261 24.46 0.85 -19.48
C ARG A 261 23.42 1.83 -20.05
N ASP A 262 22.19 1.39 -20.19
CA ASP A 262 21.10 2.23 -20.70
C ASP A 262 20.71 3.28 -19.67
N ALA A 263 20.61 2.89 -18.40
CA ALA A 263 20.36 3.81 -17.30
C ALA A 263 21.44 4.90 -17.24
N ILE A 264 22.72 4.53 -17.26
CA ILE A 264 23.87 5.47 -17.26
C ILE A 264 23.79 6.43 -18.46
N LYS A 265 23.59 5.91 -19.67
CA LYS A 265 23.48 6.73 -20.89
C LYS A 265 22.33 7.71 -20.80
N SER A 266 21.18 7.30 -20.28
CA SER A 266 19.99 8.17 -20.12
C SER A 266 20.25 9.33 -19.16
N VAL A 267 21.09 9.13 -18.15
CA VAL A 267 21.51 10.17 -17.21
C VAL A 267 22.57 11.09 -17.85
N LEU A 268 23.62 10.52 -18.44
CA LEU A 268 24.72 11.32 -19.00
C LEU A 268 24.33 12.12 -20.26
N SER A 269 23.20 11.77 -20.89
CA SER A 269 22.62 12.51 -22.01
C SER A 269 21.64 13.61 -21.59
N GLN A 270 21.44 13.85 -20.30
CA GLN A 270 20.55 14.91 -19.84
C GLN A 270 21.07 16.31 -20.18
N GLU A 271 20.17 17.15 -20.64
CA GLU A 271 20.39 18.57 -20.92
C GLU A 271 19.81 19.39 -19.75
N ALA A 272 20.67 20.08 -19.02
CA ALA A 272 20.26 20.89 -17.87
C ALA A 272 21.03 22.22 -17.85
N PRO A 273 20.39 23.34 -17.44
CA PRO A 273 21.04 24.64 -17.35
C PRO A 273 21.99 24.79 -16.14
N PHE A 274 22.23 23.70 -15.42
CA PHE A 274 23.04 23.63 -14.21
C PHE A 274 24.00 22.43 -14.24
N LYS A 275 24.98 22.43 -13.33
CA LYS A 275 25.89 21.31 -13.14
C LYS A 275 25.18 20.17 -12.41
N TYR A 276 25.37 18.95 -12.90
CA TYR A 276 24.91 17.72 -12.24
C TYR A 276 25.97 16.62 -12.29
N ASN A 277 25.84 15.63 -11.45
CA ASN A 277 26.62 14.41 -11.46
C ASN A 277 25.76 13.16 -11.27
N LEU A 278 26.37 12.00 -11.43
CA LEU A 278 25.76 10.67 -11.25
C LEU A 278 26.55 9.91 -10.19
N ILE A 279 25.90 9.54 -9.10
CA ILE A 279 26.47 8.64 -8.08
C ILE A 279 25.83 7.28 -8.24
N ILE A 280 26.62 6.27 -8.58
CA ILE A 280 26.22 4.87 -8.63
C ILE A 280 26.79 4.18 -7.40
N VAL A 281 25.90 3.56 -6.62
CA VAL A 281 26.30 2.69 -5.51
C VAL A 281 26.12 1.25 -5.93
N ASP A 282 27.21 0.62 -6.32
CA ASP A 282 27.28 -0.78 -6.72
C ASP A 282 27.43 -1.67 -5.46
N ASN A 283 26.32 -2.27 -5.06
CA ASN A 283 26.24 -3.04 -3.81
C ASN A 283 26.83 -4.45 -3.97
N HIS A 284 28.10 -4.54 -4.41
CA HIS A 284 28.86 -5.78 -4.61
C HIS A 284 28.32 -6.66 -5.74
N SER A 285 28.08 -6.11 -6.91
CA SER A 285 27.68 -6.89 -8.08
C SER A 285 28.73 -7.92 -8.48
N THR A 286 28.28 -9.06 -9.01
CA THR A 286 29.13 -10.21 -9.37
C THR A 286 28.89 -10.72 -10.80
N ASP A 287 27.98 -10.08 -11.54
CA ASP A 287 27.53 -10.49 -12.88
C ASP A 287 28.20 -9.73 -14.03
N GLY A 288 29.18 -8.85 -13.74
CA GLY A 288 29.80 -7.95 -14.72
C GLY A 288 29.22 -6.52 -14.73
N THR A 289 28.34 -6.19 -13.78
CA THR A 289 27.77 -4.84 -13.62
C THR A 289 28.86 -3.80 -13.31
N THR A 290 29.81 -4.13 -12.43
CA THR A 290 30.93 -3.27 -12.04
C THR A 290 31.74 -2.87 -13.28
N GLU A 291 32.13 -3.83 -14.10
CA GLU A 291 32.90 -3.60 -15.34
C GLU A 291 32.08 -2.77 -16.35
N ALA A 292 30.77 -2.98 -16.40
CA ALA A 292 29.88 -2.20 -17.25
C ALA A 292 29.77 -0.72 -16.83
N ILE A 293 29.86 -0.43 -15.54
CA ILE A 293 29.91 0.95 -15.01
C ILE A 293 31.26 1.58 -15.34
N ASP A 294 32.35 0.83 -15.20
CA ASP A 294 33.70 1.30 -15.47
C ASP A 294 33.95 1.73 -16.94
N GLU A 295 33.15 1.23 -17.89
CA GLU A 295 33.18 1.72 -19.29
C GLU A 295 32.90 3.23 -19.40
N PHE A 296 32.26 3.84 -18.42
CA PHE A 296 31.90 5.26 -18.35
C PHE A 296 32.84 6.09 -17.45
N ALA A 297 33.88 5.50 -16.89
CA ALA A 297 34.77 6.14 -15.92
C ALA A 297 35.51 7.38 -16.46
N ALA A 298 35.54 7.58 -17.79
CA ALA A 298 36.11 8.78 -18.42
C ALA A 298 35.21 10.03 -18.30
N ASP A 299 33.92 9.87 -17.96
CA ASP A 299 33.01 10.99 -17.73
C ASP A 299 33.20 11.52 -16.30
N GLU A 300 33.67 12.75 -16.15
CA GLU A 300 33.96 13.37 -14.86
C GLU A 300 32.71 13.54 -13.96
N ARG A 301 31.53 13.40 -14.53
CA ARG A 301 30.26 13.45 -13.76
C ARG A 301 29.99 12.15 -13.04
N LEU A 302 30.58 11.02 -13.45
CA LEU A 302 30.35 9.71 -12.83
C LEU A 302 31.15 9.55 -11.54
N VAL A 303 30.45 9.17 -10.49
CA VAL A 303 31.00 8.73 -9.22
C VAL A 303 30.56 7.29 -8.99
N HIS A 304 31.49 6.35 -9.08
CA HIS A 304 31.24 4.93 -8.80
C HIS A 304 31.69 4.61 -7.38
N ILE A 305 30.79 4.08 -6.56
CA ILE A 305 31.04 3.70 -5.16
C ILE A 305 30.71 2.23 -4.98
N ILE A 306 31.68 1.45 -4.51
CA ILE A 306 31.48 0.12 -3.97
C ILE A 306 31.58 0.25 -2.45
N PRO A 307 30.52 -0.09 -1.67
CA PRO A 307 30.55 0.08 -0.22
C PRO A 307 31.61 -0.80 0.46
N ASP A 308 32.23 -0.30 1.54
CA ASP A 308 33.15 -1.11 2.38
C ASP A 308 32.40 -2.14 3.26
N ARG A 309 31.04 -2.13 3.23
CA ARG A 309 30.16 -2.95 4.07
C ARG A 309 29.14 -3.71 3.22
N ASN A 310 28.74 -4.92 3.70
CA ASN A 310 27.87 -5.84 2.94
C ASN A 310 26.44 -5.93 3.48
N ASP A 311 26.02 -5.00 4.34
CA ASP A 311 24.70 -5.01 4.99
C ASP A 311 23.79 -3.87 4.51
N LEU A 312 24.10 -3.27 3.36
CA LEU A 312 23.26 -2.24 2.78
C LEU A 312 22.10 -2.84 2.00
N GLY A 313 20.90 -2.34 2.27
CA GLY A 313 19.77 -2.42 1.37
C GLY A 313 19.75 -1.23 0.41
N ILE A 314 18.69 -1.11 -0.38
CA ILE A 314 18.47 0.03 -1.29
C ILE A 314 18.55 1.35 -0.52
N GLY A 315 17.86 1.45 0.62
CA GLY A 315 17.89 2.65 1.46
C GLY A 315 19.28 2.94 2.04
N GLY A 316 20.07 1.91 2.34
CA GLY A 316 21.46 2.07 2.77
C GLY A 316 22.36 2.62 1.66
N CYS A 317 22.18 2.16 0.42
CA CYS A 317 22.87 2.70 -0.74
C CYS A 317 22.50 4.17 -0.99
N TRP A 318 21.23 4.51 -0.85
CA TRP A 318 20.78 5.90 -0.90
C TRP A 318 21.45 6.76 0.18
N ASN A 319 21.47 6.30 1.45
CA ASN A 319 22.14 7.01 2.53
C ASN A 319 23.62 7.24 2.24
N LEU A 320 24.30 6.24 1.66
CA LEU A 320 25.71 6.37 1.29
C LEU A 320 25.90 7.45 0.22
N ALA A 321 25.11 7.44 -0.85
CA ALA A 321 25.18 8.43 -1.92
C ALA A 321 24.86 9.85 -1.44
N ILE A 322 23.80 10.02 -0.64
CA ILE A 322 23.35 11.33 -0.15
C ILE A 322 24.36 11.95 0.81
N ASN A 323 25.06 11.14 1.61
CA ASN A 323 26.07 11.63 2.54
C ASN A 323 27.47 11.78 1.90
N ASP A 324 27.65 11.38 0.64
CA ASP A 324 28.89 11.67 -0.10
C ASP A 324 29.03 13.19 -0.27
N PRO A 325 30.23 13.76 -0.03
CA PRO A 325 30.46 15.21 -0.16
C PRO A 325 30.25 15.74 -1.58
N ARG A 326 30.26 14.87 -2.61
CA ARG A 326 30.00 15.22 -4.01
C ARG A 326 28.49 15.26 -4.34
N CYS A 327 27.61 14.83 -3.40
CA CYS A 327 26.17 14.90 -3.61
C CYS A 327 25.71 16.35 -3.73
N GLY A 328 24.85 16.63 -4.72
CA GLY A 328 24.32 17.95 -5.02
C GLY A 328 23.19 18.40 -4.11
N LYS A 329 22.72 19.63 -4.37
CA LYS A 329 21.61 20.26 -3.65
C LYS A 329 20.33 19.40 -3.69
N PHE A 330 20.02 18.84 -4.86
CA PHE A 330 18.91 17.93 -5.07
C PHE A 330 19.42 16.55 -5.48
N ALA A 331 18.85 15.50 -4.93
CA ALA A 331 19.13 14.13 -5.31
C ALA A 331 17.91 13.51 -6.00
N ILE A 332 18.08 13.01 -7.21
CA ILE A 332 17.01 12.40 -8.03
C ILE A 332 17.33 10.94 -8.24
N GLY A 333 16.36 10.05 -7.95
CA GLY A 333 16.52 8.61 -8.15
C GLY A 333 16.31 8.19 -9.59
N LEU A 334 17.08 7.17 -9.97
CA LEU A 334 16.78 6.34 -11.12
C LEU A 334 17.05 4.89 -10.74
N ASP A 335 16.07 4.01 -10.96
CA ASP A 335 16.30 2.59 -10.76
C ASP A 335 17.23 2.05 -11.82
N SER A 336 18.10 1.10 -11.46
CA SER A 336 19.21 0.65 -12.30
C SER A 336 18.79 -0.06 -13.59
N ASP A 337 17.53 -0.41 -13.70
CA ASP A 337 16.88 -1.02 -14.86
C ASP A 337 15.96 -0.07 -15.64
N ASP A 338 15.80 1.17 -15.20
CA ASP A 338 14.99 2.20 -15.83
C ASP A 338 15.80 3.20 -16.67
N VAL A 339 15.11 4.04 -17.42
CA VAL A 339 15.72 5.15 -18.17
C VAL A 339 14.87 6.41 -18.06
N TYR A 340 15.51 7.59 -18.07
CA TYR A 340 14.76 8.85 -18.16
C TYR A 340 14.08 8.97 -19.53
N ALA A 341 12.84 9.42 -19.52
CA ALA A 341 12.00 9.47 -20.72
C ALA A 341 12.34 10.64 -21.65
N THR A 342 12.96 11.71 -21.13
CA THR A 342 13.30 12.91 -21.91
C THR A 342 14.69 13.43 -21.54
N PRO A 343 15.38 14.16 -22.44
CA PRO A 343 16.65 14.80 -22.12
C PRO A 343 16.53 15.95 -21.10
N HIS A 344 15.32 16.39 -20.74
CA HIS A 344 15.05 17.49 -19.82
C HIS A 344 14.46 17.04 -18.48
N THR A 345 14.55 15.76 -18.13
CA THR A 345 13.98 15.23 -16.87
C THR A 345 14.58 15.94 -15.66
N LEU A 346 15.92 16.09 -15.59
CA LEU A 346 16.57 16.75 -14.45
C LEU A 346 16.15 18.22 -14.33
N GLU A 347 16.10 18.96 -15.45
CA GLU A 347 15.66 20.36 -15.47
C GLU A 347 14.25 20.51 -14.90
N LYS A 348 13.30 19.68 -15.36
CA LYS A 348 11.91 19.74 -14.94
C LYS A 348 11.72 19.36 -13.46
N MET A 349 12.40 18.31 -13.00
CA MET A 349 12.34 17.88 -11.62
C MET A 349 12.91 18.94 -10.66
N VAL A 350 14.06 19.54 -11.01
CA VAL A 350 14.67 20.61 -10.19
C VAL A 350 13.81 21.89 -10.20
N ALA A 351 13.27 22.28 -11.35
CA ALA A 351 12.38 23.45 -11.44
C ALA A 351 11.14 23.33 -10.51
N GLN A 352 10.63 22.10 -10.33
CA GLN A 352 9.46 21.87 -9.49
C GLN A 352 9.75 22.11 -8.00
N PHE A 353 10.96 21.82 -7.49
CA PHE A 353 11.36 22.18 -6.13
C PHE A 353 11.21 23.68 -5.86
N TYR A 354 11.76 24.49 -6.74
CA TYR A 354 11.69 25.95 -6.61
C TYR A 354 10.26 26.50 -6.79
N LYS A 355 9.54 25.96 -7.76
CA LYS A 355 8.16 26.39 -8.06
C LYS A 355 7.20 26.21 -6.89
N GLU A 356 7.31 25.07 -6.18
CA GLU A 356 6.38 24.71 -5.11
C GLU A 356 6.98 24.88 -3.70
N ASN A 357 8.24 25.27 -3.59
CA ASN A 357 8.99 25.26 -2.33
C ASN A 357 8.88 23.88 -1.64
N ALA A 358 9.15 22.80 -2.42
CA ALA A 358 8.99 21.42 -1.99
C ALA A 358 10.28 20.84 -1.44
N ALA A 359 10.20 19.94 -0.46
CA ALA A 359 11.35 19.17 0.03
C ALA A 359 11.53 17.83 -0.68
N MET A 360 10.48 17.35 -1.34
CA MET A 360 10.45 16.16 -2.17
C MET A 360 9.67 16.46 -3.45
N VAL A 361 10.08 15.88 -4.56
CA VAL A 361 9.34 15.94 -5.83
C VAL A 361 9.20 14.53 -6.39
N CYS A 362 8.00 14.18 -6.82
CA CYS A 362 7.73 12.93 -7.51
C CYS A 362 7.28 13.21 -8.94
N GLY A 363 7.82 12.43 -9.87
CA GLY A 363 7.45 12.50 -11.28
C GLY A 363 6.36 11.49 -11.64
N THR A 364 6.15 11.36 -12.93
CA THR A 364 5.28 10.41 -13.61
C THR A 364 6.15 9.44 -14.39
N TYR A 365 5.75 8.18 -14.49
CA TYR A 365 6.44 7.19 -15.30
C TYR A 365 5.48 6.45 -16.22
N VAL A 366 6.02 5.87 -17.26
CA VAL A 366 5.31 4.95 -18.14
C VAL A 366 5.88 3.55 -17.99
N VAL A 367 5.01 2.57 -17.85
CA VAL A 367 5.41 1.15 -17.79
C VAL A 367 5.74 0.67 -19.19
N THR A 368 6.94 0.10 -19.37
CA THR A 368 7.42 -0.37 -20.67
C THR A 368 8.06 -1.76 -20.58
N ASP A 369 8.20 -2.44 -21.71
CA ASP A 369 9.11 -3.58 -21.83
C ASP A 369 10.58 -3.11 -21.89
N VAL A 370 11.51 -4.05 -21.97
CA VAL A 370 12.96 -3.77 -22.08
C VAL A 370 13.33 -2.96 -23.33
N ASN A 371 12.49 -2.94 -24.36
CA ASN A 371 12.68 -2.22 -25.62
C ASN A 371 11.95 -0.87 -25.62
N LEU A 372 11.48 -0.41 -24.45
CA LEU A 372 10.73 0.85 -24.25
C LEU A 372 9.37 0.88 -24.96
N LYS A 373 8.80 -0.27 -25.28
CA LYS A 373 7.43 -0.35 -25.75
C LYS A 373 6.47 -0.32 -24.56
N GLU A 374 5.50 0.60 -24.59
CA GLU A 374 4.50 0.74 -23.54
C GLU A 374 3.73 -0.57 -23.29
N MET A 375 3.55 -0.88 -22.01
CA MET A 375 2.81 -2.03 -21.49
C MET A 375 1.71 -1.55 -20.54
N ALA A 376 0.69 -2.38 -20.32
CA ALA A 376 -0.30 -2.13 -19.27
C ALA A 376 0.40 -2.05 -17.89
N PRO A 377 -0.02 -1.14 -17.00
CA PRO A 377 -1.16 -0.24 -17.11
C PRO A 377 -0.90 1.07 -17.88
N GLY A 378 0.27 1.27 -18.48
CA GLY A 378 0.64 2.46 -19.24
C GLY A 378 1.24 3.55 -18.35
N VAL A 379 0.72 4.76 -18.45
CA VAL A 379 1.23 5.92 -17.68
C VAL A 379 0.70 5.88 -16.25
N ILE A 380 1.60 6.01 -15.29
CA ILE A 380 1.32 6.12 -13.86
C ILE A 380 1.68 7.54 -13.40
N ASP A 381 0.68 8.38 -13.25
CA ASP A 381 0.84 9.81 -12.99
C ASP A 381 0.46 10.25 -11.57
N HIS A 382 -0.11 9.34 -10.79
CA HIS A 382 -0.52 9.59 -9.41
C HIS A 382 -1.43 10.81 -9.24
N HIS A 383 -2.42 10.97 -10.12
CA HIS A 383 -3.44 12.01 -9.99
C HIS A 383 -4.34 11.87 -8.75
N GLU A 384 -4.31 10.71 -8.07
CA GLU A 384 -4.90 10.53 -6.74
C GLU A 384 -4.22 11.41 -5.67
N TRP A 385 -2.98 11.83 -5.90
CA TRP A 385 -2.35 12.85 -5.08
C TRP A 385 -2.89 14.23 -5.43
N THR A 386 -3.57 14.88 -4.50
CA THR A 386 -4.06 16.25 -4.70
C THR A 386 -3.35 17.22 -3.75
N PRO A 387 -3.20 18.52 -4.12
CA PRO A 387 -2.71 19.55 -3.21
C PRO A 387 -3.59 19.68 -1.96
N ASP A 388 -4.87 19.34 -2.10
CA ASP A 388 -5.86 19.52 -1.03
C ASP A 388 -5.71 18.49 0.09
N ASN A 389 -5.28 17.25 -0.21
CA ASN A 389 -5.22 16.21 0.80
C ASN A 389 -4.09 15.19 0.63
N GLY A 390 -3.19 15.37 -0.33
CA GLY A 390 -2.15 14.37 -0.66
C GLY A 390 -1.36 13.87 0.54
N ARG A 391 -0.95 14.74 1.47
CA ARG A 391 -0.20 14.36 2.68
C ARG A 391 -0.96 13.42 3.63
N ASN A 392 -2.30 13.49 3.65
CA ASN A 392 -3.14 12.59 4.45
C ASN A 392 -3.48 11.33 3.66
N ASN A 393 -3.69 11.46 2.35
CA ASN A 393 -4.00 10.35 1.46
C ASN A 393 -2.87 9.30 1.37
N LEU A 394 -1.62 9.69 1.64
CA LEU A 394 -0.49 8.74 1.74
C LEU A 394 -0.72 7.58 2.71
N PHE A 395 -1.59 7.71 3.69
CA PHE A 395 -1.87 6.61 4.61
C PHE A 395 -2.67 5.47 3.96
N HIS A 396 -3.50 5.79 2.98
CA HIS A 396 -4.36 4.78 2.38
C HIS A 396 -3.77 4.21 1.07
N VAL A 397 -2.92 4.95 0.36
CA VAL A 397 -2.25 4.47 -0.86
C VAL A 397 -0.93 3.76 -0.57
N ASN A 398 -0.48 2.92 -1.49
CA ASN A 398 0.67 2.03 -1.26
C ASN A 398 2.01 2.53 -1.79
N GLY A 399 2.08 3.75 -2.36
CA GLY A 399 3.31 4.32 -2.92
C GLY A 399 3.28 5.83 -3.03
N VAL A 400 4.42 6.42 -3.34
CA VAL A 400 4.58 7.87 -3.56
C VAL A 400 4.80 8.23 -5.03
N GLY A 401 4.99 7.25 -5.90
CA GLY A 401 5.33 7.43 -7.31
C GLY A 401 6.83 7.55 -7.58
N GLY A 402 7.17 7.77 -8.85
CA GLY A 402 8.55 7.89 -9.34
C GLY A 402 8.64 8.69 -10.65
N PRO A 403 9.84 9.18 -11.02
CA PRO A 403 11.07 9.18 -10.21
C PRO A 403 10.92 10.06 -8.98
N ARG A 404 11.66 9.72 -7.92
CA ARG A 404 11.66 10.46 -6.65
C ARG A 404 12.88 11.36 -6.56
N ALA A 405 12.67 12.59 -6.12
CA ALA A 405 13.73 13.55 -5.90
C ALA A 405 13.59 14.22 -4.52
N PHE A 406 14.71 14.58 -3.91
CA PHE A 406 14.76 15.08 -2.55
C PHE A 406 15.69 16.29 -2.45
N TYR A 407 15.34 17.25 -1.58
CA TYR A 407 16.27 18.25 -1.13
C TYR A 407 17.27 17.62 -0.15
N THR A 408 18.53 17.59 -0.50
CA THR A 408 19.59 16.83 0.20
C THR A 408 19.67 17.11 1.70
N PRO A 409 19.63 18.37 2.21
CA PRO A 409 19.70 18.63 3.64
C PRO A 409 18.53 18.02 4.43
N ILE A 410 17.31 18.11 3.91
CA ILE A 410 16.13 17.52 4.56
C ILE A 410 16.18 15.98 4.52
N TYR A 411 16.66 15.41 3.42
CA TYR A 411 16.87 13.96 3.34
C TYR A 411 17.88 13.49 4.40
N ARG A 412 19.04 14.16 4.54
CA ARG A 412 20.06 13.86 5.55
C ARG A 412 19.49 13.93 6.96
N ALA A 413 18.68 14.95 7.25
CA ALA A 413 18.05 15.13 8.56
C ALA A 413 16.97 14.07 8.85
N THR A 414 16.26 13.59 7.84
CA THR A 414 15.19 12.60 7.97
C THR A 414 15.74 11.19 8.12
N ASN A 415 16.78 10.85 7.37
CA ASN A 415 17.47 9.56 7.35
C ASN A 415 16.58 8.37 6.95
N ILE A 416 16.72 7.94 5.70
CA ILE A 416 15.96 6.81 5.14
C ILE A 416 16.32 5.47 5.83
N PRO A 417 15.38 4.55 6.05
CA PRO A 417 15.70 3.25 6.63
C PRO A 417 16.56 2.39 5.68
N ASN A 418 17.55 1.69 6.24
CA ASN A 418 18.38 0.73 5.52
C ASN A 418 17.61 -0.57 5.26
N THR A 419 16.79 -0.58 4.22
CA THR A 419 15.96 -1.72 3.82
C THR A 419 15.87 -1.83 2.30
N ASN A 420 15.36 -2.95 1.79
CA ASN A 420 15.16 -3.18 0.35
C ASN A 420 13.71 -2.94 -0.11
N TYR A 421 12.83 -2.50 0.79
CA TYR A 421 11.42 -2.26 0.46
C TYR A 421 10.79 -1.25 1.41
N GLY A 422 10.04 -0.29 0.87
CA GLY A 422 9.30 0.70 1.63
C GLY A 422 10.16 1.84 2.20
N GLU A 423 11.44 1.93 1.85
CA GLU A 423 12.36 2.99 2.24
C GLU A 423 11.91 4.34 1.70
N ASP A 424 11.48 4.39 0.46
CA ASP A 424 10.97 5.56 -0.24
C ASP A 424 9.63 6.03 0.34
N TYR A 425 8.75 5.07 0.65
CA TYR A 425 7.46 5.34 1.28
C TYR A 425 7.63 5.91 2.69
N ALA A 426 8.57 5.36 3.48
CA ALA A 426 8.93 5.89 4.79
C ALA A 426 9.42 7.35 4.70
N MET A 427 10.25 7.65 3.69
CA MET A 427 10.74 9.00 3.43
C MET A 427 9.61 9.95 3.03
N GLY A 428 8.73 9.53 2.12
CA GLY A 428 7.59 10.32 1.69
C GLY A 428 6.65 10.70 2.84
N LEU A 429 6.33 9.73 3.70
CA LEU A 429 5.53 9.97 4.91
C LEU A 429 6.21 10.96 5.86
N ALA A 430 7.50 10.75 6.17
CA ALA A 430 8.24 11.59 7.11
C ALA A 430 8.42 13.02 6.61
N ILE A 431 8.76 13.22 5.33
CA ILE A 431 8.92 14.55 4.73
C ILE A 431 7.57 15.29 4.69
N THR A 432 6.50 14.63 4.24
CA THR A 432 5.19 15.28 4.10
C THR A 432 4.53 15.61 5.43
N ARG A 433 5.08 15.16 6.55
CA ARG A 433 4.66 15.63 7.88
C ARG A 433 4.92 17.13 8.08
N ASN A 434 5.98 17.66 7.48
CA ASN A 434 6.39 19.04 7.67
C ASN A 434 6.44 19.82 6.35
N TYR A 435 6.85 19.20 5.25
CA TYR A 435 7.20 19.88 4.00
C TYR A 435 6.29 19.45 2.85
N ARG A 436 6.25 20.28 1.80
CA ARG A 436 5.54 19.97 0.56
C ARG A 436 6.22 18.86 -0.22
N MET A 437 5.42 18.03 -0.87
CA MET A 437 5.83 17.14 -1.94
C MET A 437 5.25 17.66 -3.27
N GLY A 438 6.13 18.10 -4.15
CA GLY A 438 5.76 18.57 -5.49
C GLY A 438 5.53 17.43 -6.47
N ARG A 439 4.80 17.69 -7.54
CA ARG A 439 4.45 16.71 -8.59
C ARG A 439 4.80 17.19 -9.98
N VAL A 440 5.35 16.29 -10.80
CA VAL A 440 5.54 16.48 -12.24
C VAL A 440 4.69 15.44 -12.96
N TYR A 441 3.61 15.90 -13.62
CA TYR A 441 2.65 15.01 -14.30
C TYR A 441 3.05 14.64 -15.74
N GLU A 442 4.13 15.23 -16.27
CA GLU A 442 4.74 14.74 -17.50
C GLU A 442 5.54 13.46 -17.23
N VAL A 443 5.60 12.57 -18.21
CA VAL A 443 6.38 11.32 -18.09
C VAL A 443 7.86 11.65 -17.98
N MET A 444 8.46 11.31 -16.85
CA MET A 444 9.87 11.55 -16.53
C MET A 444 10.73 10.30 -16.69
N THR A 445 10.15 9.11 -16.51
CA THR A 445 10.89 7.83 -16.52
C THR A 445 10.10 6.78 -17.28
N CYS A 446 10.80 5.92 -18.03
CA CYS A 446 10.30 4.66 -18.54
C CYS A 446 10.66 3.55 -17.54
N ALA A 447 9.66 3.05 -16.80
CA ALA A 447 9.82 1.96 -15.85
C ALA A 447 9.76 0.63 -16.62
N ARG A 448 10.91 -0.05 -16.74
CA ARG A 448 11.04 -1.26 -17.55
C ARG A 448 10.61 -2.50 -16.75
N ARG A 449 9.63 -3.25 -17.29
CA ARG A 449 9.17 -4.53 -16.74
C ARG A 449 9.78 -5.71 -17.48
N TRP A 450 10.33 -6.64 -16.71
CA TRP A 450 10.96 -7.87 -17.19
C TRP A 450 11.01 -8.91 -16.07
N ASP A 451 11.39 -10.15 -16.41
CA ASP A 451 11.30 -11.30 -15.48
C ASP A 451 12.15 -11.16 -14.21
N ASP A 452 13.22 -10.35 -14.26
CA ASP A 452 14.14 -10.15 -13.13
C ASP A 452 13.77 -8.92 -12.23
N ASN A 453 12.63 -8.26 -12.45
CA ASN A 453 12.18 -7.23 -11.52
C ASN A 453 11.91 -7.84 -10.13
N THR A 454 12.35 -7.14 -9.09
CA THR A 454 12.30 -7.61 -7.71
C THR A 454 10.88 -7.82 -7.19
N ASP A 455 9.89 -7.12 -7.76
CA ASP A 455 8.47 -7.10 -7.36
C ASP A 455 7.52 -7.78 -8.35
N ALA A 456 8.02 -8.38 -9.43
CA ALA A 456 7.18 -8.91 -10.51
C ALA A 456 6.29 -10.07 -10.06
N ASN A 457 6.79 -10.95 -9.19
CA ASN A 457 6.06 -12.13 -8.71
C ASN A 457 6.58 -12.53 -7.31
N LEU A 458 6.01 -11.90 -6.29
CA LEU A 458 6.35 -12.21 -4.90
C LEU A 458 5.54 -13.43 -4.42
N ASP A 459 6.19 -14.31 -3.66
CA ASP A 459 5.44 -15.29 -2.88
C ASP A 459 4.67 -14.59 -1.75
N ILE A 460 3.59 -15.21 -1.28
CA ILE A 460 2.68 -14.62 -0.28
C ILE A 460 3.37 -14.25 1.03
N PHE A 461 4.41 -14.99 1.43
CA PHE A 461 5.13 -14.70 2.68
C PHE A 461 5.96 -13.42 2.56
N LYS A 462 6.60 -13.21 1.40
CA LYS A 462 7.39 -12.01 1.12
C LYS A 462 6.48 -10.80 0.91
N GLU A 463 5.36 -10.97 0.19
CA GLU A 463 4.34 -9.93 0.03
C GLU A 463 3.81 -9.48 1.39
N ASN A 464 3.44 -10.44 2.25
CA ASN A 464 2.98 -10.16 3.62
C ASN A 464 4.05 -9.50 4.49
N ALA A 465 5.31 -9.94 4.42
CA ALA A 465 6.39 -9.29 5.16
C ALA A 465 6.59 -7.83 4.74
N ASN A 466 6.51 -7.54 3.44
CA ASN A 466 6.58 -6.20 2.88
C ASN A 466 5.40 -5.33 3.35
N ASN A 467 4.19 -5.85 3.27
CA ASN A 467 2.97 -5.17 3.70
C ASN A 467 2.96 -4.90 5.21
N LEU A 468 3.34 -5.89 6.02
CA LEU A 468 3.47 -5.74 7.48
C LEU A 468 4.49 -4.64 7.84
N TYR A 469 5.61 -4.57 7.12
CA TYR A 469 6.60 -3.53 7.31
C TYR A 469 6.07 -2.14 6.95
N LYS A 470 5.39 -1.97 5.81
CA LYS A 470 4.76 -0.70 5.43
C LYS A 470 3.68 -0.27 6.42
N ASP A 471 2.86 -1.19 6.92
CA ASP A 471 1.86 -0.89 7.95
C ASP A 471 2.52 -0.45 9.27
N ARG A 472 3.70 -1.00 9.60
CA ARG A 472 4.51 -0.55 10.74
C ARG A 472 5.07 0.86 10.55
N ILE A 473 5.54 1.20 9.35
CA ILE A 473 5.96 2.56 8.98
C ILE A 473 4.78 3.53 9.15
N ARG A 474 3.59 3.20 8.62
CA ARG A 474 2.37 4.00 8.81
C ARG A 474 2.01 4.16 10.29
N THR A 475 2.15 3.12 11.09
CA THR A 475 1.90 3.15 12.53
C THR A 475 2.82 4.15 13.23
N TRP A 476 4.10 4.17 12.90
CA TRP A 476 5.04 5.14 13.47
C TRP A 476 4.73 6.55 13.03
N GLU A 477 4.41 6.75 11.75
CA GLU A 477 4.03 8.07 11.23
C GLU A 477 2.71 8.56 11.84
N LEU A 478 1.70 7.70 11.99
CA LEU A 478 0.44 8.03 12.66
C LEU A 478 0.71 8.58 14.06
N LYS A 479 1.52 7.87 14.85
CA LYS A 479 1.92 8.29 16.20
C LYS A 479 2.72 9.60 16.19
N ALA A 480 3.60 9.80 15.21
CA ALA A 480 4.37 11.04 15.08
C ALA A 480 3.46 12.25 14.80
N ARG A 481 2.45 12.09 13.92
CA ARG A 481 1.47 13.16 13.62
C ARG A 481 0.57 13.47 14.83
N ILE A 482 0.09 12.46 15.53
CA ILE A 482 -0.66 12.63 16.79
C ILE A 482 0.18 13.44 17.80
N ASN A 483 1.47 13.12 17.95
CA ASN A 483 2.36 13.84 18.86
C ASN A 483 2.61 15.28 18.39
N LYS A 484 2.80 15.51 17.10
CA LYS A 484 2.95 16.86 16.52
C LYS A 484 1.71 17.70 16.87
N ASN A 485 0.51 17.22 16.61
CA ASN A 485 -0.74 17.94 16.87
C ASN A 485 -0.97 18.21 18.36
N LYS A 486 -0.65 17.26 19.24
CA LYS A 486 -0.74 17.47 20.70
C LYS A 486 0.21 18.56 21.20
N ASN A 487 1.39 18.69 20.61
CA ASN A 487 2.36 19.69 20.99
C ASN A 487 2.01 21.09 20.44
N SER A 488 1.48 21.19 19.22
CA SER A 488 1.01 22.43 18.64
C SER A 488 -0.17 23.03 19.43
N ASN A 489 -1.05 22.21 20.00
CA ASN A 489 -2.18 22.66 20.83
C ASN A 489 -1.78 23.10 22.26
N LYS A 490 -0.50 22.96 22.66
CA LYS A 490 0.02 23.41 23.95
C LYS A 490 0.76 24.75 23.90
N GLN A 491 1.02 25.27 22.70
CA GLN A 491 1.59 26.60 22.46
C GLN A 491 0.48 27.61 22.16
#